data_df21380a45d6ea25a8ca222e3a2331e9
#
_entry.id   df21380a45d6ea25a8ca222e3a2331e9
#
_cell.length_a   1.000
_cell.length_b   1.000
_cell.length_c   1.000
_cell.angle_alpha   90.00
_cell.angle_beta   90.00
_cell.angle_gamma   90.00
#
_symmetry.space_group_name_H-M   'P 1'
#
loop_
_entity.id
_entity.type
_entity.pdbx_description
1 polymer ?
#
loop_
_entity_poly.entity_id
_entity_poly.type
_entity_poly.pdbx_seq_one_letter_code
_entity_poly.pdbx_strand_id
1 'polypeptide(L)'
;RRQRQMCIRDSPITNEGAGGEVYHTIYYVAESPHDKDIIYAGADDGLVHITMDGGKNWSNITPDLEEGMINSIDVSPHDPATVYIAFNRYKFDDFKPYVLKSSNYGKTWKVYNNGIEKNSFVRVVREDNVKKGLLYAGTERGIYLSTDGGENWDKWQRNLPIVPITDLKVHQNDLVVATQGRGFWIYDDLTPIHELSEVSKDKNVHMFEV
;
A
#
# COMPACT_ATOMS: atom_id res chain seq x y z
N ARG A 1 -30.45 -26.23 -2.38
CA ARG A 1 -29.32 -26.57 -3.29
C ARG A 1 -28.78 -25.35 -4.03
N ARG A 2 -29.59 -24.43 -4.58
CA ARG A 2 -29.15 -23.22 -5.25
C ARG A 2 -28.36 -22.26 -4.32
N GLN A 3 -28.84 -22.08 -3.10
CA GLN A 3 -28.22 -21.19 -2.12
C GLN A 3 -26.83 -21.70 -1.66
N ARG A 4 -26.65 -23.02 -1.54
CA ARG A 4 -25.39 -23.64 -1.17
C ARG A 4 -24.34 -23.57 -2.31
N GLN A 5 -24.79 -23.59 -3.56
CA GLN A 5 -23.92 -23.36 -4.71
C GLN A 5 -23.51 -21.88 -4.84
N MET A 6 -24.39 -20.94 -4.50
CA MET A 6 -24.11 -19.52 -4.49
C MET A 6 -23.01 -19.17 -3.46
N CYS A 7 -23.13 -19.66 -2.22
CA CYS A 7 -22.14 -19.41 -1.16
C CYS A 7 -20.74 -19.99 -1.47
N ILE A 8 -20.65 -21.08 -2.23
CA ILE A 8 -19.38 -21.67 -2.65
C ILE A 8 -18.75 -20.87 -3.81
N ARG A 9 -19.58 -20.23 -4.64
CA ARG A 9 -19.15 -19.44 -5.78
C ARG A 9 -18.77 -18.00 -5.45
N ASP A 10 -19.23 -17.50 -4.30
CA ASP A 10 -18.93 -16.15 -3.81
C ASP A 10 -17.56 -16.08 -3.10
N SER A 11 -16.82 -17.18 -3.04
CA SER A 11 -15.46 -17.17 -2.52
C SER A 11 -14.49 -16.66 -3.59
N PRO A 12 -13.72 -15.59 -3.31
CA PRO A 12 -12.74 -15.05 -4.24
C PRO A 12 -11.59 -16.01 -4.56
N ILE A 13 -11.53 -17.16 -3.91
CA ILE A 13 -10.55 -18.23 -4.16
C ILE A 13 -11.06 -19.21 -5.22
N THR A 14 -12.36 -19.20 -5.56
CA THR A 14 -12.93 -20.09 -6.57
C THR A 14 -13.00 -19.37 -7.91
N ASN A 15 -12.24 -19.82 -8.89
CA ASN A 15 -12.29 -19.34 -10.29
C ASN A 15 -13.61 -19.72 -11.01
N GLU A 16 -14.62 -20.13 -10.27
CA GLU A 16 -15.91 -20.48 -10.85
C GLU A 16 -16.77 -19.21 -10.95
N GLY A 17 -17.19 -18.88 -12.16
CA GLY A 17 -18.11 -17.76 -12.44
C GLY A 17 -19.39 -17.88 -11.64
N ALA A 18 -19.43 -17.23 -10.50
CA ALA A 18 -20.62 -17.04 -9.70
C ALA A 18 -21.30 -15.75 -10.14
N GLY A 19 -22.61 -15.71 -10.14
CA GLY A 19 -23.37 -14.58 -10.63
C GLY A 19 -23.39 -13.34 -9.73
N GLY A 20 -22.35 -13.11 -8.92
CA GLY A 20 -22.24 -11.96 -8.03
C GLY A 20 -20.86 -11.34 -8.08
N GLU A 21 -19.89 -11.94 -7.44
CA GLU A 21 -18.51 -11.50 -7.43
C GLU A 21 -17.67 -12.45 -8.28
N VAL A 22 -17.04 -11.91 -9.29
CA VAL A 22 -16.15 -12.66 -10.17
C VAL A 22 -14.73 -12.43 -9.69
N TYR A 23 -13.98 -13.51 -9.47
CA TYR A 23 -12.53 -13.44 -9.31
C TYR A 23 -11.90 -12.79 -10.56
N HIS A 24 -10.77 -12.13 -10.44
CA HIS A 24 -10.15 -11.23 -11.43
C HIS A 24 -10.83 -9.85 -11.52
N THR A 25 -11.29 -9.34 -10.39
CA THR A 25 -11.91 -8.01 -10.30
C THR A 25 -10.84 -6.95 -10.10
N ILE A 26 -10.96 -5.82 -10.81
CA ILE A 26 -10.14 -4.64 -10.50
C ILE A 26 -10.49 -4.18 -9.08
N TYR A 27 -9.51 -4.25 -8.20
CA TYR A 27 -9.67 -3.92 -6.80
C TYR A 27 -9.16 -2.52 -6.46
N TYR A 28 -8.13 -2.06 -7.18
CA TYR A 28 -7.54 -0.75 -6.97
C TYR A 28 -7.19 -0.06 -8.29
N VAL A 29 -7.45 1.24 -8.35
CA VAL A 29 -7.06 2.10 -9.47
C VAL A 29 -6.34 3.32 -8.91
N ALA A 30 -5.18 3.66 -9.47
CA ALA A 30 -4.40 4.83 -9.11
C ALA A 30 -4.04 5.64 -10.35
N GLU A 31 -4.38 6.92 -10.35
CA GLU A 31 -3.92 7.90 -11.33
C GLU A 31 -2.57 8.48 -10.87
N SER A 32 -1.67 8.73 -11.81
CA SER A 32 -0.41 9.40 -11.52
C SER A 32 -0.63 10.88 -11.17
N PRO A 33 -0.03 11.41 -10.10
CA PRO A 33 -0.12 12.83 -9.78
C PRO A 33 0.65 13.71 -10.78
N HIS A 34 1.49 13.12 -11.64
CA HIS A 34 2.33 13.84 -12.61
C HIS A 34 1.70 13.92 -14.00
N ASP A 35 0.91 12.91 -14.38
CA ASP A 35 0.30 12.81 -15.71
C ASP A 35 -1.01 12.02 -15.61
N LYS A 36 -2.12 12.68 -15.94
CA LYS A 36 -3.48 12.10 -15.95
C LYS A 36 -3.66 10.94 -16.93
N ASP A 37 -2.80 10.84 -17.92
CA ASP A 37 -2.88 9.75 -18.90
C ASP A 37 -2.18 8.46 -18.41
N ILE A 38 -1.47 8.54 -17.27
CA ILE A 38 -0.86 7.39 -16.63
C ILE A 38 -1.75 6.90 -15.49
N ILE A 39 -2.30 5.70 -15.67
CA ILE A 39 -3.21 5.06 -14.71
C ILE A 39 -2.75 3.62 -14.47
N TYR A 40 -2.76 3.22 -13.22
CA TYR A 40 -2.49 1.85 -12.78
C TYR A 40 -3.78 1.18 -12.34
N ALA A 41 -3.95 -0.08 -12.69
CA ALA A 41 -5.05 -0.92 -12.23
C ALA A 41 -4.49 -2.21 -11.63
N GLY A 42 -4.91 -2.51 -10.41
CA GLY A 42 -4.56 -3.73 -9.68
C GLY A 42 -5.80 -4.58 -9.39
N ALA A 43 -5.66 -5.88 -9.50
CA ALA A 43 -6.74 -6.83 -9.34
C ALA A 43 -6.57 -7.72 -8.09
N ASP A 44 -7.63 -8.40 -7.71
CA ASP A 44 -7.68 -9.29 -6.56
C ASP A 44 -7.00 -10.65 -6.79
N ASP A 45 -6.57 -10.92 -8.03
CA ASP A 45 -5.75 -12.05 -8.45
C ASP A 45 -4.24 -11.73 -8.54
N GLY A 46 -3.87 -10.46 -8.27
CA GLY A 46 -2.49 -10.00 -8.28
C GLY A 46 -2.01 -9.40 -9.59
N LEU A 47 -2.86 -9.37 -10.62
CA LEU A 47 -2.53 -8.71 -11.88
C LEU A 47 -2.42 -7.20 -11.70
N VAL A 48 -1.41 -6.61 -12.34
CA VAL A 48 -1.22 -5.16 -12.39
C VAL A 48 -1.06 -4.73 -13.84
N HIS A 49 -1.83 -3.75 -14.22
CA HIS A 49 -1.78 -3.15 -15.55
C HIS A 49 -1.51 -1.65 -15.45
N ILE A 50 -0.83 -1.12 -16.45
CA ILE A 50 -0.60 0.32 -16.63
C ILE A 50 -1.10 0.76 -18.00
N THR A 51 -1.69 1.94 -18.06
CA THR A 51 -1.86 2.71 -19.28
C THR A 51 -1.02 3.98 -19.21
N MET A 52 -0.52 4.43 -20.35
CA MET A 52 0.23 5.70 -20.51
C MET A 52 -0.42 6.62 -21.55
N ASP A 53 -1.65 6.33 -21.93
CA ASP A 53 -2.37 7.04 -23.02
C ASP A 53 -3.86 7.24 -22.66
N GLY A 54 -4.18 7.36 -21.37
CA GLY A 54 -5.53 7.61 -20.89
C GLY A 54 -6.49 6.43 -21.09
N GLY A 55 -5.98 5.20 -21.03
CA GLY A 55 -6.78 3.99 -21.09
C GLY A 55 -7.00 3.40 -22.47
N LYS A 56 -6.37 3.93 -23.52
CA LYS A 56 -6.49 3.39 -24.88
C LYS A 56 -5.74 2.07 -25.04
N ASN A 57 -4.56 1.97 -24.45
CA ASN A 57 -3.75 0.76 -24.41
C ASN A 57 -3.31 0.44 -22.99
N TRP A 58 -3.31 -0.85 -22.65
CA TRP A 58 -2.91 -1.36 -21.34
C TRP A 58 -1.77 -2.36 -21.49
N SER A 59 -0.75 -2.21 -20.64
CA SER A 59 0.38 -3.12 -20.57
C SER A 59 0.35 -3.86 -19.24
N ASN A 60 0.58 -5.16 -19.27
CA ASN A 60 0.73 -5.96 -18.06
C ASN A 60 2.12 -5.72 -17.47
N ILE A 61 2.14 -5.32 -16.20
CA ILE A 61 3.34 -5.04 -15.40
C ILE A 61 3.34 -5.82 -14.08
N THR A 62 2.62 -6.94 -14.05
CA THR A 62 2.45 -7.78 -12.87
C THR A 62 3.81 -8.20 -12.29
N PRO A 63 4.03 -8.07 -10.98
CA PRO A 63 5.21 -8.58 -10.29
C PRO A 63 5.35 -10.09 -10.49
N ASP A 64 6.59 -10.58 -10.59
CA ASP A 64 6.86 -12.02 -10.62
C ASP A 64 6.75 -12.62 -9.19
N LEU A 65 5.52 -12.75 -8.73
CA LEU A 65 5.14 -13.33 -7.45
C LEU A 65 4.03 -14.35 -7.66
N GLU A 66 3.88 -15.24 -6.69
CA GLU A 66 2.72 -16.12 -6.66
C GLU A 66 1.42 -15.32 -6.48
N GLU A 67 0.30 -15.91 -6.90
CA GLU A 67 -1.03 -15.34 -6.84
C GLU A 67 -1.36 -14.69 -5.48
N GLY A 68 -1.97 -13.52 -5.50
CA GLY A 68 -2.33 -12.74 -4.33
C GLY A 68 -3.18 -11.54 -4.71
N MET A 69 -3.38 -10.59 -3.82
CA MET A 69 -4.25 -9.44 -4.02
C MET A 69 -3.43 -8.14 -4.05
N ILE A 70 -3.71 -7.29 -5.03
CA ILE A 70 -3.24 -5.91 -5.04
C ILE A 70 -4.18 -5.07 -4.16
N ASN A 71 -3.75 -4.77 -2.95
CA ASN A 71 -4.60 -4.09 -1.98
C ASN A 71 -4.58 -2.57 -2.14
N SER A 72 -3.43 -1.99 -2.45
CA SER A 72 -3.31 -0.58 -2.80
C SER A 72 -2.15 -0.34 -3.75
N ILE A 73 -2.27 0.71 -4.55
CA ILE A 73 -1.22 1.24 -5.42
C ILE A 73 -1.02 2.71 -5.06
N ASP A 74 0.23 3.15 -4.95
CA ASP A 74 0.58 4.54 -4.70
C ASP A 74 1.68 4.98 -5.65
N VAL A 75 1.39 5.99 -6.45
CA VAL A 75 2.40 6.59 -7.35
C VAL A 75 3.11 7.68 -6.58
N SER A 76 4.44 7.62 -6.56
CA SER A 76 5.25 8.61 -5.85
C SER A 76 4.90 10.04 -6.27
N PRO A 77 4.64 10.96 -5.32
CA PRO A 77 4.45 12.37 -5.65
C PRO A 77 5.75 13.07 -6.07
N HIS A 78 6.91 12.42 -5.87
CA HIS A 78 8.24 12.99 -6.13
C HIS A 78 8.91 12.46 -7.39
N ASP A 79 8.44 11.33 -7.94
CA ASP A 79 9.04 10.68 -9.11
C ASP A 79 7.97 9.92 -9.90
N PRO A 80 7.66 10.34 -11.13
CA PRO A 80 6.60 9.72 -11.94
C PRO A 80 6.85 8.25 -12.27
N ALA A 81 8.11 7.81 -12.26
CA ALA A 81 8.46 6.41 -12.58
C ALA A 81 8.41 5.48 -11.35
N THR A 82 8.32 6.06 -10.14
CA THR A 82 8.28 5.29 -8.90
C THR A 82 6.84 5.01 -8.48
N VAL A 83 6.56 3.74 -8.21
CA VAL A 83 5.25 3.25 -7.74
C VAL A 83 5.43 2.19 -6.66
N TYR A 84 4.56 2.25 -5.67
CA TYR A 84 4.51 1.31 -4.55
C TYR A 84 3.22 0.50 -4.59
N ILE A 85 3.29 -0.76 -4.20
CA ILE A 85 2.13 -1.64 -4.10
C ILE A 85 2.12 -2.31 -2.73
N ALA A 86 0.98 -2.27 -2.05
CA ALA A 86 0.69 -3.17 -0.95
C ALA A 86 0.05 -4.43 -1.52
N PHE A 87 0.78 -5.53 -1.42
CA PHE A 87 0.36 -6.84 -1.90
C PHE A 87 0.18 -7.78 -0.72
N ASN A 88 -0.83 -8.64 -0.77
CA ASN A 88 -1.03 -9.62 0.27
C ASN A 88 -1.56 -10.96 -0.28
N ARG A 89 -1.35 -12.02 0.50
CA ARG A 89 -1.74 -13.38 0.16
C ARG A 89 -2.46 -14.07 1.31
N TYR A 90 -3.14 -13.31 2.17
CA TYR A 90 -3.82 -13.86 3.35
C TYR A 90 -4.87 -14.94 3.00
N LYS A 91 -5.47 -14.86 1.81
CA LYS A 91 -6.41 -15.86 1.29
C LYS A 91 -5.74 -17.21 0.97
N PHE A 92 -4.41 -17.21 0.84
CA PHE A 92 -3.59 -18.38 0.58
C PHE A 92 -2.78 -18.81 1.82
N ASP A 93 -3.22 -18.39 3.02
CA ASP A 93 -2.58 -18.68 4.31
C ASP A 93 -1.12 -18.15 4.41
N ASP A 94 -0.79 -17.13 3.63
CA ASP A 94 0.48 -16.42 3.67
C ASP A 94 0.26 -15.00 4.22
N PHE A 95 0.66 -14.80 5.48
CA PHE A 95 0.48 -13.53 6.21
C PHE A 95 1.71 -12.63 6.18
N LYS A 96 2.72 -12.95 5.36
CA LYS A 96 3.92 -12.14 5.26
C LYS A 96 3.61 -10.75 4.72
N PRO A 97 4.38 -9.73 5.15
CA PRO A 97 4.27 -8.40 4.57
C PRO A 97 4.91 -8.37 3.18
N TYR A 98 4.23 -7.73 2.24
CA TYR A 98 4.77 -7.46 0.92
C TYR A 98 4.50 -6.00 0.56
N VAL A 99 5.55 -5.18 0.61
CA VAL A 99 5.60 -3.85 0.00
C VAL A 99 6.45 -3.98 -1.25
N LEU A 100 5.85 -3.75 -2.41
CA LEU A 100 6.55 -3.79 -3.68
C LEU A 100 6.87 -2.37 -4.13
N LYS A 101 8.06 -2.17 -4.68
CA LYS A 101 8.48 -0.90 -5.26
C LYS A 101 9.02 -1.15 -6.65
N SER A 102 8.63 -0.29 -7.57
CA SER A 102 9.23 -0.14 -8.89
C SER A 102 9.68 1.30 -9.05
N SER A 103 10.81 1.52 -9.73
CA SER A 103 11.32 2.85 -10.10
C SER A 103 11.38 3.04 -11.61
N ASN A 104 10.60 2.27 -12.37
CA ASN A 104 10.61 2.28 -13.82
C ASN A 104 9.25 1.94 -14.42
N TYR A 105 8.18 2.53 -13.86
CA TYR A 105 6.80 2.33 -14.29
C TYR A 105 6.33 0.87 -14.25
N GLY A 106 6.78 0.10 -13.26
CA GLY A 106 6.38 -1.30 -13.09
C GLY A 106 7.11 -2.30 -13.97
N LYS A 107 8.14 -1.91 -14.73
CA LYS A 107 8.92 -2.86 -15.55
C LYS A 107 9.69 -3.88 -14.71
N THR A 108 10.13 -3.47 -13.53
CA THR A 108 10.78 -4.35 -12.55
C THR A 108 10.29 -4.02 -11.14
N TRP A 109 10.17 -5.05 -10.30
CA TRP A 109 9.69 -4.94 -8.94
C TRP A 109 10.70 -5.50 -7.94
N LYS A 110 10.74 -4.90 -6.76
CA LYS A 110 11.52 -5.38 -5.63
C LYS A 110 10.67 -5.32 -4.37
N VAL A 111 10.83 -6.32 -3.49
CA VAL A 111 10.14 -6.40 -2.20
C VAL A 111 10.92 -5.63 -1.14
N TYR A 112 10.23 -4.82 -0.37
CA TYR A 112 10.74 -3.95 0.69
C TYR A 112 9.95 -4.18 1.98
N ASN A 113 10.34 -5.13 2.79
CA ASN A 113 9.60 -5.53 3.99
C ASN A 113 10.47 -5.68 5.25
N ASN A 114 11.72 -5.25 5.20
CA ASN A 114 12.62 -5.39 6.33
C ASN A 114 12.16 -4.54 7.52
N GLY A 115 11.95 -5.16 8.69
CA GLY A 115 11.45 -4.51 9.90
C GLY A 115 9.94 -4.67 10.13
N ILE A 116 9.14 -5.06 9.13
CA ILE A 116 7.72 -5.39 9.33
C ILE A 116 7.60 -6.81 9.91
N GLU A 117 6.76 -6.97 10.93
CA GLU A 117 6.49 -8.28 11.54
C GLU A 117 5.96 -9.31 10.52
N LYS A 118 6.49 -10.54 10.55
CA LYS A 118 6.18 -11.60 9.56
C LYS A 118 4.70 -11.98 9.45
N ASN A 119 3.90 -11.73 10.50
CA ASN A 119 2.46 -12.06 10.52
C ASN A 119 1.60 -10.80 10.37
N SER A 120 2.13 -9.76 9.74
CA SER A 120 1.47 -8.47 9.60
C SER A 120 1.44 -8.06 8.13
N PHE A 121 0.58 -8.72 7.35
CA PHE A 121 0.46 -8.42 5.93
C PHE A 121 0.03 -6.97 5.71
N VAL A 122 0.55 -6.39 4.64
CA VAL A 122 0.35 -4.98 4.30
C VAL A 122 -0.96 -4.79 3.54
N ARG A 123 -1.74 -3.79 3.94
CA ARG A 123 -2.99 -3.41 3.30
C ARG A 123 -2.85 -2.14 2.46
N VAL A 124 -2.00 -1.23 2.90
CA VAL A 124 -1.83 0.07 2.24
C VAL A 124 -0.41 0.56 2.43
N VAL A 125 0.12 1.21 1.41
CA VAL A 125 1.37 1.96 1.46
C VAL A 125 1.15 3.34 0.84
N ARG A 126 1.75 4.38 1.44
CA ARG A 126 1.71 5.74 0.93
C ARG A 126 3.08 6.40 1.08
N GLU A 127 3.51 7.13 0.06
CA GLU A 127 4.65 8.04 0.18
C GLU A 127 4.17 9.41 0.66
N ASP A 128 4.97 10.03 1.52
CA ASP A 128 4.73 11.38 2.00
C ASP A 128 4.80 12.39 0.83
N ASN A 129 3.89 13.35 0.82
CA ASN A 129 3.80 14.34 -0.26
C ASN A 129 4.80 15.51 -0.13
N VAL A 130 5.43 15.67 1.05
CA VAL A 130 6.43 16.69 1.34
C VAL A 130 7.85 16.11 1.32
N LYS A 131 8.02 14.94 1.96
CA LYS A 131 9.34 14.33 2.14
C LYS A 131 9.51 13.09 1.28
N LYS A 132 10.36 13.18 0.27
CA LYS A 132 10.73 12.05 -0.58
C LYS A 132 11.35 10.91 0.23
N GLY A 133 10.86 9.68 0.00
CA GLY A 133 11.38 8.48 0.66
C GLY A 133 10.85 8.25 2.07
N LEU A 134 10.01 9.15 2.59
CA LEU A 134 9.24 8.90 3.80
C LEU A 134 7.98 8.13 3.42
N LEU A 135 7.82 6.93 3.97
CA LEU A 135 6.72 6.03 3.63
C LEU A 135 5.95 5.60 4.88
N TYR A 136 4.66 5.43 4.71
CA TYR A 136 3.75 4.89 5.71
C TYR A 136 3.16 3.57 5.18
N ALA A 137 3.21 2.52 5.99
CA ALA A 137 2.58 1.24 5.66
C ALA A 137 1.54 0.88 6.72
N GLY A 138 0.30 0.73 6.29
CA GLY A 138 -0.79 0.21 7.11
C GLY A 138 -0.88 -1.30 6.94
N THR A 139 -0.88 -2.01 8.07
CA THR A 139 -0.89 -3.46 8.12
C THR A 139 -2.11 -4.00 8.86
N GLU A 140 -2.22 -5.31 8.95
CA GLU A 140 -3.24 -5.98 9.77
C GLU A 140 -3.09 -5.67 11.27
N ARG A 141 -1.92 -5.21 11.72
CA ARG A 141 -1.60 -5.04 13.15
C ARG A 141 -1.08 -3.64 13.51
N GLY A 142 -1.34 -2.64 12.67
CA GLY A 142 -0.96 -1.27 12.92
C GLY A 142 -0.15 -0.62 11.80
N ILE A 143 0.57 0.44 12.13
CA ILE A 143 1.30 1.29 11.18
C ILE A 143 2.80 1.12 11.34
N TYR A 144 3.48 1.13 10.21
CA TYR A 144 4.94 1.19 10.10
C TYR A 144 5.35 2.44 9.33
N LEU A 145 6.52 2.95 9.67
CA LEU A 145 7.15 4.12 9.06
C LEU A 145 8.50 3.70 8.46
N SER A 146 8.82 4.20 7.28
CA SER A 146 10.15 4.13 6.71
C SER A 146 10.63 5.53 6.34
N THR A 147 11.88 5.85 6.67
CA THR A 147 12.53 7.13 6.35
C THR A 147 13.60 7.00 5.26
N ASP A 148 13.76 5.81 4.70
CA ASP A 148 14.84 5.45 3.75
C ASP A 148 14.31 4.85 2.44
N GLY A 149 13.08 5.21 2.06
CA GLY A 149 12.47 4.77 0.80
C GLY A 149 11.99 3.33 0.81
N GLY A 150 11.73 2.78 2.00
CA GLY A 150 11.21 1.43 2.21
C GLY A 150 12.28 0.38 2.54
N GLU A 151 13.57 0.74 2.57
CA GLU A 151 14.64 -0.22 2.87
C GLU A 151 14.48 -0.82 4.28
N ASN A 152 14.10 0.03 5.26
CA ASN A 152 13.84 -0.39 6.63
C ASN A 152 12.54 0.22 7.13
N TRP A 153 11.81 -0.55 7.93
CA TRP A 153 10.53 -0.16 8.51
C TRP A 153 10.58 -0.26 10.02
N ASP A 154 10.13 0.80 10.69
CA ASP A 154 9.97 0.87 12.13
C ASP A 154 8.49 0.88 12.49
N LYS A 155 8.11 0.16 13.56
CA LYS A 155 6.75 0.18 14.06
C LYS A 155 6.41 1.56 14.63
N TRP A 156 5.39 2.18 14.08
CA TRP A 156 4.97 3.53 14.45
C TRP A 156 3.53 3.58 14.96
N GLN A 157 3.29 2.85 16.05
CA GLN A 157 1.95 2.64 16.58
C GLN A 157 1.40 3.83 17.39
N ARG A 158 2.26 4.59 18.06
CA ARG A 158 1.87 5.69 18.96
C ARG A 158 0.73 5.24 19.91
N ASN A 159 -0.35 6.05 20.03
CA ASN A 159 -1.54 5.74 20.82
C ASN A 159 -2.65 5.02 20.04
N LEU A 160 -2.40 4.67 18.78
CA LEU A 160 -3.34 3.90 17.97
C LEU A 160 -3.48 2.48 18.52
N PRO A 161 -4.69 1.95 18.71
CA PRO A 161 -4.87 0.56 19.11
C PRO A 161 -4.36 -0.41 18.02
N ILE A 162 -4.04 -1.64 18.44
CA ILE A 162 -3.65 -2.71 17.49
C ILE A 162 -4.90 -3.15 16.74
N VAL A 163 -5.06 -2.64 15.53
CA VAL A 163 -6.21 -2.90 14.65
C VAL A 163 -5.74 -2.92 13.19
N PRO A 164 -6.46 -3.58 12.29
CA PRO A 164 -6.19 -3.49 10.87
C PRO A 164 -6.33 -2.05 10.36
N ILE A 165 -5.34 -1.60 9.62
CA ILE A 165 -5.34 -0.31 8.93
C ILE A 165 -5.84 -0.54 7.51
N THR A 166 -7.00 -0.01 7.20
CA THR A 166 -7.65 -0.25 5.91
C THR A 166 -7.22 0.72 4.83
N ASP A 167 -6.93 1.96 5.22
CA ASP A 167 -6.38 2.97 4.30
C ASP A 167 -5.60 4.05 5.04
N LEU A 168 -4.73 4.74 4.31
CA LEU A 168 -3.93 5.88 4.75
C LEU A 168 -4.03 7.00 3.72
N LYS A 169 -4.08 8.23 4.17
CA LYS A 169 -4.02 9.42 3.30
C LYS A 169 -3.19 10.50 3.96
N VAL A 170 -2.11 10.90 3.28
CA VAL A 170 -1.40 12.13 3.64
C VAL A 170 -2.19 13.29 3.04
N HIS A 171 -2.62 14.21 3.87
CA HIS A 171 -3.36 15.40 3.46
C HIS A 171 -2.78 16.64 4.13
N GLN A 172 -2.29 17.59 3.33
CA GLN A 172 -1.50 18.71 3.83
C GLN A 172 -0.32 18.21 4.67
N ASN A 173 -0.31 18.49 5.96
CA ASN A 173 0.72 18.05 6.91
C ASN A 173 0.21 17.02 7.92
N ASP A 174 -0.90 16.36 7.63
CA ASP A 174 -1.55 15.38 8.51
C ASP A 174 -1.58 13.99 7.87
N LEU A 175 -1.53 12.94 8.70
CA LEU A 175 -1.79 11.57 8.27
C LEU A 175 -3.16 11.11 8.77
N VAL A 176 -4.08 10.94 7.84
CA VAL A 176 -5.40 10.35 8.11
C VAL A 176 -5.32 8.85 8.00
N VAL A 177 -5.80 8.15 9.02
CA VAL A 177 -5.74 6.70 9.17
C VAL A 177 -7.15 6.13 9.27
N ALA A 178 -7.52 5.27 8.33
CA ALA A 178 -8.74 4.50 8.39
C ALA A 178 -8.47 3.15 9.06
N THR A 179 -9.29 2.76 10.04
CA THR A 179 -9.13 1.52 10.78
C THR A 179 -10.35 0.62 10.65
N GLN A 180 -10.16 -0.67 10.78
CA GLN A 180 -11.27 -1.59 10.87
C GLN A 180 -11.79 -1.67 12.32
N GLY A 181 -12.96 -1.07 12.55
CA GLY A 181 -13.69 -1.17 13.82
C GLY A 181 -13.29 -0.15 14.90
N ARG A 182 -12.38 0.80 14.62
CA ARG A 182 -11.98 1.87 15.56
C ARG A 182 -12.07 3.27 14.96
N GLY A 183 -12.85 3.44 13.88
CA GLY A 183 -13.09 4.73 13.22
C GLY A 183 -11.86 5.27 12.50
N PHE A 184 -11.83 6.61 12.36
CA PHE A 184 -10.72 7.34 11.77
C PHE A 184 -9.85 7.96 12.84
N TRP A 185 -8.55 8.00 12.55
CA TRP A 185 -7.54 8.65 13.39
C TRP A 185 -6.80 9.66 12.55
N ILE A 186 -6.32 10.72 13.18
CA ILE A 186 -5.51 11.75 12.53
C ILE A 186 -4.24 11.93 13.35
N TYR A 187 -3.10 11.83 12.71
CA TYR A 187 -1.84 12.34 13.22
C TYR A 187 -1.70 13.75 12.72
N ASP A 188 -2.03 14.70 13.59
CA ASP A 188 -1.87 16.13 13.33
C ASP A 188 -0.39 16.47 13.28
N ASP A 189 0.02 17.25 12.31
CA ASP A 189 1.36 17.79 12.17
C ASP A 189 2.49 16.75 12.01
N LEU A 190 2.81 16.43 10.76
CA LEU A 190 3.92 15.55 10.40
C LEU A 190 5.29 16.24 10.41
N THR A 191 5.39 17.54 10.70
CA THR A 191 6.64 18.30 10.74
C THR A 191 7.73 17.61 11.57
N PRO A 192 7.44 17.11 12.79
CA PRO A 192 8.46 16.41 13.57
C PRO A 192 9.01 15.16 12.89
N ILE A 193 8.21 14.50 12.05
CA ILE A 193 8.64 13.30 11.31
C ILE A 193 9.47 13.68 10.09
N HIS A 194 9.11 14.77 9.42
CA HIS A 194 9.89 15.32 8.32
C HIS A 194 11.29 15.71 8.79
N GLU A 195 11.40 16.33 9.95
CA GLU A 195 12.68 16.73 10.55
C GLU A 195 13.50 15.54 11.08
N LEU A 196 12.86 14.53 11.69
CA LEU A 196 13.54 13.34 12.22
C LEU A 196 14.43 12.65 11.20
N SER A 197 14.05 12.67 9.94
CA SER A 197 14.85 12.08 8.86
C SER A 197 16.15 12.83 8.58
N GLU A 198 16.28 14.08 9.05
CA GLU A 198 17.46 14.96 8.89
C GLU A 198 18.33 14.99 10.15
N VAL A 199 17.77 14.52 11.28
CA VAL A 199 18.53 14.49 12.52
C VAL A 199 19.57 13.38 12.49
N SER A 200 20.83 13.76 12.64
CA SER A 200 21.92 12.79 12.83
C SER A 200 21.63 11.91 14.02
N LYS A 201 21.77 10.59 13.89
CA LYS A 201 21.61 9.60 14.94
C LYS A 201 22.55 9.82 16.14
N ASP A 202 23.53 10.69 16.00
CA ASP A 202 24.53 11.03 17.02
C ASP A 202 24.09 12.17 17.96
N LYS A 203 22.94 12.80 17.72
CA LYS A 203 22.41 13.86 18.59
C LYS A 203 21.48 13.30 19.64
N ASN A 204 21.82 13.49 20.90
CA ASN A 204 20.99 13.05 22.04
C ASN A 204 19.73 13.91 22.25
N VAL A 205 19.66 15.10 21.67
CA VAL A 205 18.52 16.03 21.77
C VAL A 205 18.35 16.77 20.45
N HIS A 206 17.12 16.87 19.99
CA HIS A 206 16.70 17.69 18.86
C HIS A 206 15.50 18.54 19.30
N MET A 207 15.52 19.84 18.99
CA MET A 207 14.39 20.74 19.20
C MET A 207 13.72 20.92 17.82
N PHE A 208 12.44 20.58 17.74
CA PHE A 208 11.64 20.80 16.56
C PHE A 208 11.25 22.29 16.47
N GLU A 209 11.19 22.81 15.25
CA GLU A 209 10.62 24.14 15.02
C GLU A 209 9.11 24.09 15.26
N VAL A 210 8.56 25.15 15.90
CA VAL A 210 7.15 25.27 16.27
C VAL A 210 6.48 26.27 15.33
#